data_23a975dcd299a1a3ad263f937969205d
#
_entry.id   23a975dcd299a1a3ad263f937969205d
#
_cell.length_a   1.000
_cell.length_b   1.000
_cell.length_c   1.000
_cell.angle_alpha   90.00
_cell.angle_beta   90.00
_cell.angle_gamma   90.00
#
_symmetry.space_group_name_H-M   'P 1'
#
loop_
_entity.id
_entity.type
_entity.pdbx_description
1 polymer ?
#
loop_
_entity_poly.entity_id
_entity_poly.type
_entity_poly.pdbx_seq_one_letter_code
_entity_poly.pdbx_strand_id
1 'polypeptide(L)'
;MKTVKGLIWMMVMAVALTACSNDEESAPLTVKALAGDFVGEATGTLVSINEKGEEHSQDVTPQGTETATIKVNEDGTVTLRQPTFFVGKGAYPGAIIYNIPATLSDNIITFSVKDYGSMNGVYTVAGDLYGKYQDNRLILDYTFKHAGSMVGTIHFEGIRK
;
A
#
# COMPACT_ATOMS: atom_id res chain seq x y z
N MET A 1 -20.86 -87.05 -0.23
CA MET A 1 -22.01 -86.20 0.16
C MET A 1 -21.54 -84.90 0.58
N LYS A 2 -22.13 -83.82 0.02
CA LYS A 2 -22.09 -82.39 0.33
C LYS A 2 -20.81 -81.66 0.02
N THR A 3 -20.84 -81.05 -1.17
CA THR A 3 -20.11 -79.89 -1.66
C THR A 3 -20.32 -78.65 -0.83
N VAL A 4 -19.23 -77.92 -0.54
CA VAL A 4 -19.31 -76.53 -0.14
C VAL A 4 -18.43 -75.67 -1.10
N LYS A 5 -19.15 -74.90 -1.89
CA LYS A 5 -18.58 -73.95 -2.82
C LYS A 5 -18.02 -72.73 -2.02
N GLY A 6 -16.71 -72.56 -2.03
CA GLY A 6 -16.09 -71.36 -1.51
C GLY A 6 -16.16 -70.25 -2.56
N LEU A 7 -16.93 -69.22 -2.24
CA LEU A 7 -17.05 -68.03 -3.04
C LEU A 7 -15.82 -67.08 -2.75
N ILE A 8 -14.93 -67.02 -3.74
CA ILE A 8 -13.80 -66.07 -3.67
C ILE A 8 -14.32 -64.65 -3.99
N TRP A 9 -14.42 -63.86 -2.99
CA TRP A 9 -14.66 -62.42 -3.17
C TRP A 9 -13.37 -61.73 -3.59
N MET A 10 -13.28 -61.41 -4.87
CA MET A 10 -12.25 -60.52 -5.39
C MET A 10 -12.59 -59.07 -4.96
N MET A 11 -11.94 -58.60 -3.94
CA MET A 11 -12.00 -57.19 -3.53
C MET A 11 -11.09 -56.40 -4.44
N VAL A 12 -11.67 -55.80 -5.48
CA VAL A 12 -10.97 -54.79 -6.29
C VAL A 12 -10.87 -53.52 -5.47
N MET A 13 -9.70 -53.26 -4.89
CA MET A 13 -9.36 -51.95 -4.34
C MET A 13 -9.15 -50.97 -5.51
N ALA A 14 -10.17 -50.19 -5.81
CA ALA A 14 -10.01 -49.00 -6.61
C ALA A 14 -9.23 -47.98 -5.78
N VAL A 15 -7.94 -47.85 -6.05
CA VAL A 15 -7.14 -46.74 -5.56
C VAL A 15 -7.59 -45.48 -6.33
N ALA A 16 -8.50 -44.75 -5.74
CA ALA A 16 -8.78 -43.38 -6.20
C ALA A 16 -7.56 -42.51 -5.92
N LEU A 17 -6.77 -42.32 -6.95
CA LEU A 17 -5.79 -41.22 -6.96
C LEU A 17 -6.58 -39.91 -6.98
N THR A 18 -6.91 -39.41 -5.80
CA THR A 18 -7.27 -38.02 -5.66
C THR A 18 -6.02 -37.22 -5.97
N ALA A 19 -5.89 -36.76 -7.21
CA ALA A 19 -5.02 -35.64 -7.55
C ALA A 19 -5.53 -34.45 -6.73
N CYS A 20 -4.87 -34.16 -5.60
CA CYS A 20 -4.94 -32.85 -5.00
C CYS A 20 -4.31 -31.89 -6.00
N SER A 21 -5.14 -31.28 -6.83
CA SER A 21 -4.79 -29.99 -7.40
C SER A 21 -4.70 -29.06 -6.19
N ASN A 22 -3.49 -28.71 -5.79
CA ASN A 22 -3.24 -27.56 -4.94
C ASN A 22 -3.56 -26.31 -5.77
N ASP A 23 -4.83 -26.08 -6.04
CA ASP A 23 -5.32 -24.73 -6.22
C ASP A 23 -5.27 -24.14 -4.81
N GLU A 24 -4.16 -23.49 -4.50
CA GLU A 24 -4.11 -22.53 -3.39
C GLU A 24 -5.13 -21.45 -3.75
N GLU A 25 -6.37 -21.69 -3.33
CA GLU A 25 -7.41 -20.66 -3.34
C GLU A 25 -6.89 -19.58 -2.42
N SER A 26 -6.22 -18.57 -3.02
CA SER A 26 -5.65 -17.45 -2.28
C SER A 26 -6.78 -16.84 -1.45
N ALA A 27 -6.59 -16.76 -0.14
CA ALA A 27 -7.57 -16.18 0.76
C ALA A 27 -8.04 -14.82 0.20
N PRO A 28 -9.35 -14.52 0.23
CA PRO A 28 -9.87 -13.29 -0.35
C PRO A 28 -9.15 -12.09 0.27
N LEU A 29 -8.75 -11.15 -0.58
CA LEU A 29 -8.10 -9.91 -0.15
C LEU A 29 -9.00 -9.21 0.87
N THR A 30 -8.42 -8.73 1.95
CA THR A 30 -9.10 -7.93 2.96
C THR A 30 -8.36 -6.61 3.17
N VAL A 31 -9.02 -5.59 3.73
CA VAL A 31 -8.33 -4.32 4.07
C VAL A 31 -7.13 -4.57 4.98
N LYS A 32 -7.16 -5.59 5.83
CA LYS A 32 -6.02 -5.98 6.68
C LYS A 32 -4.77 -6.34 5.88
N ALA A 33 -4.93 -6.83 4.65
CA ALA A 33 -3.81 -7.12 3.77
C ALA A 33 -3.03 -5.85 3.36
N LEU A 34 -3.56 -4.65 3.58
CA LEU A 34 -2.87 -3.40 3.32
C LEU A 34 -1.78 -3.08 4.36
N ALA A 35 -1.83 -3.67 5.57
CA ALA A 35 -0.85 -3.39 6.62
C ALA A 35 0.56 -3.86 6.23
N GLY A 36 1.57 -3.01 6.40
CA GLY A 36 2.98 -3.38 6.15
C GLY A 36 3.83 -2.21 5.69
N ASP A 37 5.07 -2.55 5.37
CA ASP A 37 6.05 -1.64 4.78
C ASP A 37 6.12 -1.85 3.27
N PHE A 38 6.14 -0.73 2.54
CA PHE A 38 6.26 -0.69 1.08
C PHE A 38 7.51 0.08 0.72
N VAL A 39 8.40 -0.56 -0.02
CA VAL A 39 9.69 0.02 -0.42
C VAL A 39 9.62 0.39 -1.90
N GLY A 40 9.94 1.63 -2.22
CA GLY A 40 9.81 2.13 -3.58
C GLY A 40 10.43 3.51 -3.77
N GLU A 41 9.98 4.21 -4.79
CA GLU A 41 10.52 5.49 -5.20
C GLU A 41 9.46 6.58 -5.12
N ALA A 42 9.87 7.77 -4.64
CA ALA A 42 9.05 8.96 -4.65
C ALA A 42 9.54 9.92 -5.75
N THR A 43 8.61 10.39 -6.58
CA THR A 43 8.83 11.35 -7.66
C THR A 43 7.83 12.49 -7.59
N GLY A 44 8.02 13.54 -8.36
CA GLY A 44 7.07 14.65 -8.41
C GLY A 44 7.74 16.00 -8.53
N THR A 45 7.06 17.04 -8.06
CA THR A 45 7.54 18.42 -8.10
C THR A 45 7.29 19.14 -6.78
N LEU A 46 8.18 20.01 -6.40
CA LEU A 46 8.05 20.94 -5.30
C LEU A 46 8.13 22.37 -5.82
N VAL A 47 7.08 23.14 -5.60
CA VAL A 47 7.05 24.58 -5.92
C VAL A 47 7.20 25.36 -4.63
N SER A 48 8.17 26.24 -4.57
CA SER A 48 8.36 27.19 -3.47
C SER A 48 8.15 28.61 -3.97
N ILE A 49 7.59 29.46 -3.12
CA ILE A 49 7.37 30.87 -3.40
C ILE A 49 8.31 31.67 -2.49
N ASN A 50 9.16 32.50 -3.08
CA ASN A 50 10.08 33.34 -2.34
C ASN A 50 9.37 34.62 -1.80
N GLU A 51 10.07 35.43 -0.99
CA GLU A 51 9.54 36.67 -0.40
C GLU A 51 9.09 37.70 -1.45
N LYS A 52 9.56 37.58 -2.69
CA LYS A 52 9.17 38.47 -3.80
C LYS A 52 7.96 37.96 -4.57
N GLY A 53 7.42 36.77 -4.20
CA GLY A 53 6.31 36.14 -4.87
C GLY A 53 6.74 35.38 -6.15
N GLU A 54 8.03 35.13 -6.36
CA GLU A 54 8.53 34.36 -7.49
C GLU A 54 8.45 32.87 -7.18
N GLU A 55 7.93 32.08 -8.13
CA GLU A 55 7.83 30.63 -8.02
C GLU A 55 9.10 29.94 -8.50
N HIS A 56 9.59 29.01 -7.70
CA HIS A 56 10.69 28.11 -8.04
C HIS A 56 10.22 26.68 -8.01
N SER A 57 10.21 26.02 -9.15
CA SER A 57 9.87 24.60 -9.27
C SER A 57 11.14 23.74 -9.26
N GLN A 58 11.11 22.67 -8.50
CA GLN A 58 12.19 21.69 -8.39
C GLN A 58 11.63 20.29 -8.47
N ASP A 59 12.34 19.39 -9.14
CA ASP A 59 11.94 18.00 -9.24
C ASP A 59 12.25 17.23 -7.95
N VAL A 60 11.30 16.39 -7.54
CA VAL A 60 11.51 15.35 -6.55
C VAL A 60 12.14 14.17 -7.26
N THR A 61 13.35 13.83 -6.89
CA THR A 61 14.12 12.76 -7.53
C THR A 61 14.44 11.66 -6.51
N PRO A 62 14.24 10.38 -6.87
CA PRO A 62 14.63 9.29 -5.99
C PRO A 62 16.12 9.35 -5.64
N GLN A 63 16.46 9.17 -4.37
CA GLN A 63 17.86 9.03 -3.91
C GLN A 63 18.11 7.63 -3.33
N GLY A 64 17.43 6.64 -3.89
CA GLY A 64 17.39 5.27 -3.41
C GLY A 64 15.95 4.82 -3.27
N THR A 65 15.72 3.81 -2.45
CA THR A 65 14.38 3.34 -2.12
C THR A 65 13.92 3.91 -0.79
N GLU A 66 12.70 4.44 -0.79
CA GLU A 66 12.04 5.00 0.37
C GLU A 66 10.97 4.03 0.90
N THR A 67 10.54 4.22 2.14
CA THR A 67 9.56 3.33 2.76
C THR A 67 8.31 4.09 3.15
N ALA A 68 7.16 3.66 2.63
CA ALA A 68 5.85 3.99 3.15
C ALA A 68 5.39 2.89 4.11
N THR A 69 4.84 3.26 5.28
CA THR A 69 4.33 2.28 6.25
C THR A 69 2.83 2.46 6.45
N ILE A 70 2.08 1.37 6.36
CA ILE A 70 0.63 1.36 6.60
C ILE A 70 0.30 0.48 7.78
N LYS A 71 -0.51 0.99 8.69
CA LYS A 71 -1.17 0.24 9.76
C LYS A 71 -2.67 0.26 9.52
N VAL A 72 -3.31 -0.88 9.66
CA VAL A 72 -4.77 -0.99 9.65
C VAL A 72 -5.28 -0.96 11.07
N ASN A 73 -6.18 -0.03 11.36
CA ASN A 73 -6.77 0.16 12.67
C ASN A 73 -7.90 -0.88 12.91
N GLU A 74 -8.33 -1.04 14.16
CA GLU A 74 -9.40 -1.99 14.52
C GLU A 74 -10.75 -1.66 13.87
N ASP A 75 -11.02 -0.38 13.61
CA ASP A 75 -12.22 0.12 12.94
C ASP A 75 -12.18 0.00 11.40
N GLY A 76 -11.10 -0.56 10.84
CA GLY A 76 -10.91 -0.73 9.40
C GLY A 76 -10.35 0.50 8.67
N THR A 77 -10.13 1.61 9.37
CA THR A 77 -9.39 2.76 8.81
C THR A 77 -7.89 2.46 8.75
N VAL A 78 -7.14 3.27 8.02
CA VAL A 78 -5.68 3.11 7.93
C VAL A 78 -4.95 4.32 8.49
N THR A 79 -3.77 4.05 9.03
CA THR A 79 -2.78 5.06 9.40
C THR A 79 -1.61 4.90 8.43
N LEU A 80 -1.31 5.96 7.68
CA LEU A 80 -0.20 6.00 6.73
C LEU A 80 0.93 6.86 7.26
N ARG A 81 2.15 6.33 7.26
CA ARG A 81 3.37 7.11 7.25
C ARG A 81 3.83 7.24 5.81
N GLN A 82 3.79 8.45 5.27
CA GLN A 82 4.29 8.74 3.93
C GLN A 82 5.81 8.51 3.85
N PRO A 83 6.36 8.16 2.67
CA PRO A 83 7.80 8.06 2.48
C PRO A 83 8.47 9.43 2.63
N THR A 84 9.75 9.44 2.97
CA THR A 84 10.59 10.62 2.78
C THR A 84 10.75 10.87 1.29
N PHE A 85 10.84 12.12 0.88
CA PHE A 85 11.20 12.47 -0.50
C PHE A 85 12.34 13.49 -0.52
N PHE A 86 13.02 13.59 -1.65
CA PHE A 86 14.20 14.40 -1.79
C PHE A 86 14.06 15.43 -2.90
N VAL A 87 14.56 16.64 -2.63
CA VAL A 87 14.68 17.73 -3.62
C VAL A 87 16.11 18.25 -3.55
N GLY A 88 16.88 17.99 -4.59
CA GLY A 88 18.32 18.25 -4.57
C GLY A 88 18.99 17.46 -3.42
N LYS A 89 19.60 18.19 -2.46
CA LYS A 89 20.23 17.58 -1.27
C LYS A 89 19.32 17.64 -0.03
N GLY A 90 18.13 18.21 -0.14
CA GLY A 90 17.18 18.35 0.96
C GLY A 90 16.31 17.11 1.10
N ALA A 91 16.19 16.59 2.33
CA ALA A 91 15.27 15.50 2.68
C ALA A 91 14.02 16.08 3.32
N TYR A 92 12.86 15.68 2.83
CA TYR A 92 11.55 16.07 3.34
C TYR A 92 10.88 14.83 3.96
N PRO A 93 10.84 14.73 5.29
CA PRO A 93 10.26 13.59 5.96
C PRO A 93 8.75 13.52 5.71
N GLY A 94 8.26 12.30 5.48
CA GLY A 94 6.85 12.04 5.25
C GLY A 94 5.99 12.33 6.47
N ALA A 95 4.77 12.78 6.23
CA ALA A 95 3.76 12.99 7.26
C ALA A 95 3.18 11.66 7.76
N ILE A 96 2.59 11.69 8.97
CA ILE A 96 1.76 10.58 9.47
C ILE A 96 0.31 11.05 9.40
N ILE A 97 -0.51 10.29 8.66
CA ILE A 97 -1.93 10.59 8.46
C ILE A 97 -2.73 9.48 9.11
N TYR A 98 -3.66 9.84 9.98
CA TYR A 98 -4.44 8.92 10.79
C TYR A 98 -5.86 8.76 10.26
N ASN A 99 -6.48 7.62 10.56
CA ASN A 99 -7.90 7.35 10.37
C ASN A 99 -8.40 7.58 8.93
N ILE A 100 -7.63 7.18 7.93
CA ILE A 100 -8.00 7.29 6.53
C ILE A 100 -9.00 6.18 6.19
N PRO A 101 -10.21 6.49 5.68
CA PRO A 101 -11.14 5.47 5.24
C PRO A 101 -10.56 4.63 4.12
N ALA A 102 -10.71 3.30 4.21
CA ALA A 102 -10.26 2.37 3.18
C ALA A 102 -11.44 1.53 2.67
N THR A 103 -11.45 1.27 1.37
CA THR A 103 -12.50 0.50 0.68
C THR A 103 -11.86 -0.59 -0.16
N LEU A 104 -12.42 -1.79 -0.11
CA LEU A 104 -12.05 -2.91 -0.97
C LEU A 104 -13.14 -3.11 -2.04
N SER A 105 -12.77 -3.10 -3.30
CA SER A 105 -13.61 -3.45 -4.45
C SER A 105 -12.76 -4.12 -5.52
N ASP A 106 -13.24 -5.20 -6.10
CA ASP A 106 -12.60 -5.91 -7.22
C ASP A 106 -11.11 -6.26 -6.98
N ASN A 107 -10.77 -6.73 -5.78
CA ASN A 107 -9.40 -7.00 -5.34
C ASN A 107 -8.46 -5.78 -5.36
N ILE A 108 -9.03 -4.59 -5.28
CA ILE A 108 -8.30 -3.33 -5.17
C ILE A 108 -8.69 -2.67 -3.84
N ILE A 109 -7.71 -2.29 -3.04
CA ILE A 109 -7.95 -1.47 -1.86
C ILE A 109 -7.60 -0.03 -2.22
N THR A 110 -8.56 0.88 -2.01
CA THR A 110 -8.36 2.32 -2.18
C THR A 110 -8.60 3.03 -0.86
N PHE A 111 -7.89 4.12 -0.64
CA PHE A 111 -8.06 4.98 0.52
C PHE A 111 -7.72 6.42 0.15
N SER A 112 -8.45 7.36 0.69
CA SER A 112 -8.22 8.78 0.38
C SER A 112 -8.66 9.68 1.51
N VAL A 113 -8.03 10.84 1.58
CA VAL A 113 -8.41 11.91 2.49
C VAL A 113 -8.11 13.25 1.83
N LYS A 114 -9.02 14.21 2.00
CA LYS A 114 -8.85 15.60 1.58
C LYS A 114 -8.48 16.47 2.77
N ASP A 115 -7.67 17.47 2.52
CA ASP A 115 -7.24 18.46 3.52
C ASP A 115 -6.68 17.81 4.80
N TYR A 116 -5.90 16.73 4.64
CA TYR A 116 -5.27 16.13 5.82
C TYR A 116 -4.34 17.14 6.49
N GLY A 117 -4.42 17.21 7.82
CA GLY A 117 -3.45 17.94 8.64
C GLY A 117 -2.56 16.94 9.37
N SER A 118 -1.26 17.19 9.37
CA SER A 118 -0.30 16.35 10.10
C SER A 118 0.87 17.17 10.60
N MET A 119 1.49 16.70 11.67
CA MET A 119 2.77 17.21 12.14
C MET A 119 3.86 16.17 11.94
N ASN A 120 4.93 16.53 11.24
CA ASN A 120 6.11 15.69 11.11
C ASN A 120 7.29 16.25 11.90
N GLY A 121 7.15 16.31 13.22
CA GLY A 121 8.17 16.86 14.11
C GLY A 121 8.20 18.38 14.11
N VAL A 122 8.83 19.02 13.14
CA VAL A 122 9.04 20.48 13.08
C VAL A 122 7.99 21.22 12.25
N TYR A 123 7.34 20.51 11.32
CA TYR A 123 6.45 21.12 10.31
C TYR A 123 5.00 20.66 10.45
N THR A 124 4.09 21.60 10.29
CA THR A 124 2.70 21.29 9.97
C THR A 124 2.56 21.21 8.46
N VAL A 125 2.05 20.08 7.97
CA VAL A 125 1.78 19.87 6.55
C VAL A 125 0.30 19.58 6.36
N ALA A 126 -0.22 19.98 5.21
CA ALA A 126 -1.59 19.71 4.80
C ALA A 126 -1.61 19.32 3.33
N GLY A 127 -2.66 18.64 2.89
CA GLY A 127 -2.82 18.28 1.49
C GLY A 127 -3.89 17.24 1.28
N ASP A 128 -3.96 16.73 0.07
CA ASP A 128 -4.85 15.65 -0.34
C ASP A 128 -4.03 14.40 -0.55
N LEU A 129 -4.61 13.25 -0.23
CA LEU A 129 -4.00 11.94 -0.44
C LEU A 129 -4.98 11.01 -1.14
N TYR A 130 -4.47 10.30 -2.12
CA TYR A 130 -5.08 9.11 -2.70
C TYR A 130 -4.10 7.94 -2.64
N GLY A 131 -4.55 6.77 -2.21
CA GLY A 131 -3.78 5.54 -2.15
C GLY A 131 -4.52 4.40 -2.84
N LYS A 132 -3.77 3.57 -3.56
CA LYS A 132 -4.24 2.34 -4.21
C LYS A 132 -3.28 1.20 -3.91
N TYR A 133 -3.84 0.06 -3.49
CA TYR A 133 -3.08 -1.18 -3.30
C TYR A 133 -3.68 -2.29 -4.13
N GLN A 134 -2.86 -2.95 -4.90
CA GLN A 134 -3.21 -4.09 -5.74
C GLN A 134 -1.94 -4.90 -6.02
N ASP A 135 -2.03 -6.23 -6.01
CA ASP A 135 -0.95 -7.15 -6.42
C ASP A 135 0.41 -6.85 -5.74
N ASN A 136 0.39 -6.67 -4.41
CA ASN A 136 1.55 -6.29 -3.59
C ASN A 136 2.18 -4.92 -3.90
N ARG A 137 1.56 -4.13 -4.75
CA ARG A 137 1.99 -2.79 -5.14
C ARG A 137 1.14 -1.73 -4.46
N LEU A 138 1.80 -0.75 -3.87
CA LEU A 138 1.19 0.46 -3.31
C LEU A 138 1.52 1.64 -4.20
N ILE A 139 0.50 2.39 -4.58
CA ILE A 139 0.61 3.67 -5.27
C ILE A 139 0.03 4.73 -4.33
N LEU A 140 0.77 5.83 -4.12
CA LEU A 140 0.31 7.00 -3.40
C LEU A 140 0.48 8.22 -4.27
N ASP A 141 -0.60 8.98 -4.43
CA ASP A 141 -0.60 10.31 -5.02
C ASP A 141 -1.03 11.30 -3.95
N TYR A 142 -0.18 12.26 -3.63
CA TYR A 142 -0.51 13.22 -2.60
C TYR A 142 0.07 14.62 -2.86
N THR A 143 -0.65 15.60 -2.37
CA THR A 143 -0.16 16.96 -2.30
C THR A 143 0.39 17.23 -0.90
N PHE A 144 1.32 18.16 -0.85
CA PHE A 144 1.99 18.59 0.37
C PHE A 144 2.04 20.11 0.36
N LYS A 145 1.49 20.73 1.40
CA LYS A 145 1.49 22.17 1.59
C LYS A 145 2.17 22.48 2.92
N HIS A 146 3.12 23.39 2.90
CA HIS A 146 3.82 23.83 4.11
C HIS A 146 3.92 25.35 4.15
N ALA A 147 3.48 25.93 5.28
CA ALA A 147 3.61 27.35 5.64
C ALA A 147 3.17 28.36 4.55
N GLY A 148 2.27 27.96 3.65
CA GLY A 148 1.75 28.83 2.58
C GLY A 148 2.75 29.18 1.46
N SER A 149 4.01 28.79 1.60
CA SER A 149 5.09 29.12 0.65
C SER A 149 5.63 27.92 -0.12
N MET A 150 5.15 26.70 0.16
CA MET A 150 5.65 25.49 -0.46
C MET A 150 4.50 24.53 -0.77
N VAL A 151 4.45 24.05 -2.01
CA VAL A 151 3.46 23.07 -2.47
C VAL A 151 4.19 21.97 -3.23
N GLY A 152 4.02 20.74 -2.80
CA GLY A 152 4.51 19.56 -3.51
C GLY A 152 3.38 18.75 -4.09
N THR A 153 3.64 18.11 -5.24
CA THR A 153 2.82 17.04 -5.79
C THR A 153 3.71 15.82 -5.92
N ILE A 154 3.41 14.80 -5.15
CA ILE A 154 4.27 13.63 -4.99
C ILE A 154 3.53 12.39 -5.45
N HIS A 155 4.22 11.57 -6.21
CA HIS A 155 3.85 10.22 -6.59
C HIS A 155 4.83 9.24 -5.97
N PHE A 156 4.33 8.23 -5.29
CA PHE A 156 5.13 7.12 -4.76
C PHE A 156 4.61 5.80 -5.29
N GLU A 157 5.52 4.96 -5.73
CA GLU A 157 5.22 3.60 -6.12
C GLU A 157 6.17 2.64 -5.40
N GLY A 158 5.60 1.73 -4.61
CA GLY A 158 6.37 0.78 -3.82
C GLY A 158 5.77 -0.62 -3.83
N ILE A 159 6.62 -1.60 -3.60
CA ILE A 159 6.24 -3.01 -3.42
C ILE A 159 6.34 -3.38 -1.95
N ARG A 160 5.54 -4.32 -1.52
CA ARG A 160 5.59 -4.85 -0.16
C ARG A 160 6.96 -5.49 0.12
N LYS A 161 7.52 -5.19 1.27
CA LYS A 161 8.78 -5.76 1.78
C LYS A 161 8.56 -7.15 2.38
#